data_dffbd67541025d3589f9b277fa3e3749
#
_entry.id   dffbd67541025d3589f9b277fa3e3749
#
_cell.length_a   1.000
_cell.length_b   1.000
_cell.length_c   1.000
_cell.angle_alpha   90.00
_cell.angle_beta   90.00
_cell.angle_gamma   90.00
#
_symmetry.space_group_name_H-M   'P 1'
#
loop_
_entity.id
_entity.type
_entity.pdbx_description
1 polymer ?
#
loop_
_entity_poly.entity_id
_entity_poly.type
_entity_poly.pdbx_seq_one_letter_code
_entity_poly.pdbx_strand_id
1 'polypeptide(L)'
;EVFVIEKDRARAQALSSESRGAVTVLVGDATDFTLLQEERIATASVFVATTNDDEINMISCMLAKGHGAERTVALIQKSGYREVYDFLEGVDQAISPRALCAAHILRYVRAGSPQAISVIGQGAAEVLELQTTIKDAIKVKKMGLPKGAVVGAIVHEESVSIATGDSVVRPGDTLIVFTVVEKLEEVERVLRPGA
;
A
#
# COMPACT_ATOMS: atom_id res chain seq x y z
N GLU A 1 22.33 -0.66 8.28
CA GLU A 1 22.61 0.56 9.05
C GLU A 1 21.51 1.57 8.79
N VAL A 2 21.08 2.31 9.83
CA VAL A 2 20.00 3.32 9.72
C VAL A 2 20.52 4.67 10.16
N PHE A 3 20.31 5.68 9.31
CA PHE A 3 20.60 7.08 9.59
C PHE A 3 19.31 7.87 9.76
N VAL A 4 19.29 8.82 10.68
CA VAL A 4 18.18 9.74 10.88
C VAL A 4 18.73 11.16 10.81
N ILE A 5 18.15 11.98 9.92
CA ILE A 5 18.44 13.42 9.83
C ILE A 5 17.31 14.14 10.56
N GLU A 6 17.65 14.86 11.62
CA GLU A 6 16.71 15.65 12.42
C GLU A 6 17.23 17.07 12.60
N LYS A 7 16.39 18.05 12.28
CA LYS A 7 16.74 19.46 12.34
C LYS A 7 16.76 20.01 13.77
N ASP A 8 15.83 19.52 14.59
CA ASP A 8 15.78 19.92 16.00
C ASP A 8 16.81 19.18 16.83
N ARG A 9 17.75 19.94 17.41
CA ARG A 9 18.88 19.39 18.17
C ARG A 9 18.43 18.63 19.41
N ALA A 10 17.37 19.07 20.08
CA ALA A 10 16.88 18.42 21.29
C ALA A 10 16.22 17.09 20.96
N ARG A 11 15.45 17.04 19.86
CA ARG A 11 14.86 15.80 19.34
C ARG A 11 15.94 14.82 18.86
N ALA A 12 16.92 15.31 18.12
CA ALA A 12 18.05 14.48 17.68
C ALA A 12 18.78 13.84 18.86
N GLN A 13 19.01 14.60 19.91
CA GLN A 13 19.65 14.09 21.13
C GLN A 13 18.78 13.05 21.86
N ALA A 14 17.47 13.28 21.95
CA ALA A 14 16.52 12.32 22.51
C ALA A 14 16.52 11.01 21.69
N LEU A 15 16.38 11.09 20.36
CA LEU A 15 16.42 9.94 19.46
C LEU A 15 17.72 9.14 19.58
N SER A 16 18.87 9.83 19.63
CA SER A 16 20.17 9.18 19.83
C SER A 16 20.24 8.42 21.15
N SER A 17 19.68 8.98 22.22
CA SER A 17 19.65 8.35 23.54
C SER A 17 18.69 7.14 23.58
N GLU A 18 17.50 7.29 23.00
CA GLU A 18 16.47 6.25 22.99
C GLU A 18 16.84 5.07 22.09
N SER A 19 17.50 5.33 20.98
CA SER A 19 17.90 4.31 20.00
C SER A 19 18.99 3.36 20.49
N ARG A 20 19.68 3.72 21.58
CA ARG A 20 20.76 2.91 22.19
C ARG A 20 21.83 2.48 21.17
N GLY A 21 22.11 3.30 20.20
CA GLY A 21 23.09 3.02 19.13
C GLY A 21 22.56 2.18 17.96
N ALA A 22 21.26 1.89 17.91
CA ALA A 22 20.66 1.18 16.78
C ALA A 22 20.57 2.05 15.51
N VAL A 23 20.60 3.38 15.67
CA VAL A 23 20.60 4.34 14.56
C VAL A 23 21.67 5.41 14.77
N THR A 24 22.21 5.92 13.67
CA THR A 24 23.07 7.11 13.67
C THR A 24 22.19 8.34 13.44
N VAL A 25 22.22 9.30 14.38
CA VAL A 25 21.42 10.51 14.29
C VAL A 25 22.30 11.68 13.89
N LEU A 26 21.96 12.32 12.78
CA LEU A 26 22.60 13.50 12.23
C LEU A 26 21.75 14.74 12.53
N VAL A 27 22.37 15.80 13.06
CA VAL A 27 21.68 17.07 13.28
C VAL A 27 21.82 17.94 12.04
N GLY A 28 20.69 18.17 11.33
CA GLY A 28 20.73 19.00 10.13
C GLY A 28 19.40 19.07 9.40
N ASP A 29 19.36 19.87 8.36
CA ASP A 29 18.21 20.00 7.47
C ASP A 29 18.32 18.99 6.35
N ALA A 30 17.28 18.17 6.14
CA ALA A 30 17.25 17.16 5.09
C ALA A 30 17.20 17.76 3.65
N THR A 31 17.06 19.07 3.53
CA THR A 31 17.19 19.81 2.27
C THR A 31 18.57 20.44 2.07
N ASP A 32 19.50 20.24 3.01
CA ASP A 32 20.87 20.72 2.87
C ASP A 32 21.67 19.79 1.93
N PHE A 33 21.96 20.29 0.74
CA PHE A 33 22.70 19.58 -0.29
C PHE A 33 24.08 19.11 0.20
N THR A 34 24.79 19.94 0.96
CA THR A 34 26.13 19.63 1.45
C THR A 34 26.09 18.50 2.48
N LEU A 35 25.12 18.54 3.40
CA LEU A 35 24.90 17.48 4.38
C LEU A 35 24.64 16.14 3.70
N LEU A 36 23.73 16.12 2.71
CA LEU A 36 23.40 14.90 1.98
C LEU A 36 24.61 14.31 1.23
N GLN A 37 25.46 15.17 0.70
CA GLN A 37 26.69 14.76 0.02
C GLN A 37 27.73 14.18 0.98
N GLU A 38 27.97 14.84 2.10
CA GLU A 38 28.96 14.44 3.10
C GLU A 38 28.59 13.11 3.77
N GLU A 39 27.30 12.90 4.03
CA GLU A 39 26.78 11.72 4.74
C GLU A 39 26.48 10.51 3.82
N ARG A 40 27.02 10.52 2.62
CA ARG A 40 27.00 9.39 1.68
C ARG A 40 25.59 8.89 1.34
N ILE A 41 24.63 9.79 1.17
CA ILE A 41 23.26 9.43 0.76
C ILE A 41 23.27 8.60 -0.54
N ALA A 42 24.26 8.75 -1.39
CA ALA A 42 24.46 7.94 -2.60
C ALA A 42 24.51 6.41 -2.34
N THR A 43 24.80 5.98 -1.13
CA THR A 43 24.83 4.56 -0.76
C THR A 43 23.54 4.08 -0.08
N ALA A 44 22.56 4.96 0.07
CA ALA A 44 21.29 4.61 0.71
C ALA A 44 20.43 3.76 -0.20
N SER A 45 20.07 2.55 0.24
CA SER A 45 19.11 1.70 -0.47
C SER A 45 17.70 2.31 -0.46
N VAL A 46 17.36 3.04 0.61
CA VAL A 46 16.07 3.74 0.71
C VAL A 46 16.27 5.04 1.49
N PHE A 47 15.77 6.14 0.95
CA PHE A 47 15.62 7.41 1.67
C PHE A 47 14.15 7.66 1.95
N VAL A 48 13.80 7.92 3.22
CA VAL A 48 12.41 8.13 3.64
C VAL A 48 12.25 9.50 4.27
N ALA A 49 11.46 10.38 3.67
CA ALA A 49 11.16 11.71 4.19
C ALA A 49 9.80 11.70 4.92
N THR A 50 9.83 12.00 6.23
CA THR A 50 8.66 11.89 7.13
C THR A 50 8.47 13.13 8.00
N THR A 51 8.86 14.30 7.51
CA THR A 51 8.60 15.56 8.22
C THR A 51 7.10 15.92 8.20
N ASN A 52 6.71 16.96 8.94
CA ASN A 52 5.34 17.48 8.92
C ASN A 52 5.03 18.38 7.71
N ASP A 53 5.97 18.55 6.80
CA ASP A 53 5.87 19.43 5.64
C ASP A 53 6.03 18.63 4.36
N ASP A 54 4.97 18.59 3.55
CA ASP A 54 4.92 17.80 2.31
C ASP A 54 5.94 18.31 1.28
N GLU A 55 6.14 19.64 1.21
CA GLU A 55 7.08 20.27 0.30
C GLU A 55 8.52 19.92 0.67
N ILE A 56 8.84 19.94 1.97
CA ILE A 56 10.15 19.51 2.47
C ILE A 56 10.38 18.02 2.20
N ASN A 57 9.37 17.18 2.41
CA ASN A 57 9.47 15.75 2.14
C ASN A 57 9.76 15.49 0.65
N MET A 58 9.08 16.23 -0.23
CA MET A 58 9.30 16.15 -1.66
C MET A 58 10.70 16.56 -2.06
N ILE A 59 11.13 17.76 -1.64
CA ILE A 59 12.45 18.31 -1.97
C ILE A 59 13.57 17.42 -1.44
N SER A 60 13.46 16.94 -0.22
CA SER A 60 14.46 16.03 0.37
C SER A 60 14.60 14.73 -0.42
N CYS A 61 13.47 14.13 -0.85
CA CYS A 61 13.49 12.94 -1.70
C CYS A 61 14.15 13.21 -3.06
N MET A 62 13.80 14.32 -3.72
CA MET A 62 14.40 14.70 -5.01
C MET A 62 15.91 14.92 -4.89
N LEU A 63 16.36 15.60 -3.84
CA LEU A 63 17.78 15.80 -3.56
C LEU A 63 18.49 14.47 -3.28
N ALA A 64 17.92 13.62 -2.43
CA ALA A 64 18.47 12.30 -2.13
C ALA A 64 18.59 11.42 -3.38
N LYS A 65 17.56 11.44 -4.24
CA LYS A 65 17.58 10.73 -5.53
C LYS A 65 18.65 11.28 -6.46
N GLY A 66 18.76 12.61 -6.56
CA GLY A 66 19.81 13.27 -7.34
C GLY A 66 21.24 12.96 -6.84
N HIS A 67 21.40 12.70 -5.55
CA HIS A 67 22.64 12.23 -4.96
C HIS A 67 22.90 10.74 -5.14
N GLY A 68 21.96 9.96 -5.66
CA GLY A 68 22.13 8.55 -5.97
C GLY A 68 21.45 7.56 -5.03
N ALA A 69 20.57 8.00 -4.12
CA ALA A 69 19.74 7.09 -3.34
C ALA A 69 18.96 6.14 -4.27
N GLU A 70 18.99 4.85 -3.98
CA GLU A 70 18.40 3.83 -4.85
C GLU A 70 16.87 3.99 -4.93
N ARG A 71 16.21 4.24 -3.79
CA ARG A 71 14.78 4.49 -3.70
C ARG A 71 14.46 5.62 -2.74
N THR A 72 13.37 6.34 -3.03
CA THR A 72 12.88 7.44 -2.21
C THR A 72 11.41 7.26 -1.88
N VAL A 73 11.04 7.55 -0.63
CA VAL A 73 9.67 7.47 -0.13
C VAL A 73 9.32 8.76 0.58
N ALA A 74 8.25 9.44 0.18
CA ALA A 74 7.77 10.66 0.82
C ALA A 74 6.45 10.44 1.55
N LEU A 75 6.34 10.95 2.78
CA LEU A 75 5.07 11.06 3.49
C LEU A 75 4.29 12.26 2.93
N ILE A 76 2.98 12.07 2.67
CA ILE A 76 2.08 13.12 2.18
C ILE A 76 0.90 13.26 3.13
N GLN A 77 0.63 14.49 3.57
CA GLN A 77 -0.53 14.79 4.40
C GLN A 77 -1.69 15.42 3.61
N LYS A 78 -1.36 16.20 2.56
CA LYS A 78 -2.34 16.88 1.71
C LYS A 78 -2.83 15.93 0.62
N SER A 79 -4.14 15.66 0.56
CA SER A 79 -4.72 14.71 -0.41
C SER A 79 -4.53 15.11 -1.88
N GLY A 80 -4.44 16.40 -2.19
CA GLY A 80 -4.23 16.90 -3.57
C GLY A 80 -2.81 16.76 -4.10
N TYR A 81 -1.83 16.42 -3.24
CA TYR A 81 -0.44 16.31 -3.67
C TYR A 81 -0.09 14.94 -4.28
N ARG A 82 -0.93 13.92 -4.09
CA ARG A 82 -0.64 12.58 -4.62
C ARG A 82 -0.41 12.60 -6.14
N GLU A 83 -1.27 13.29 -6.89
CA GLU A 83 -1.15 13.42 -8.34
C GLU A 83 0.13 14.17 -8.73
N VAL A 84 0.55 15.16 -7.92
CA VAL A 84 1.79 15.91 -8.17
C VAL A 84 3.01 15.00 -8.02
N TYR A 85 3.02 14.14 -7.00
CA TYR A 85 4.14 13.20 -6.76
C TYR A 85 4.29 12.17 -7.88
N ASP A 86 3.18 11.74 -8.50
CA ASP A 86 3.20 10.78 -9.62
C ASP A 86 3.90 11.36 -10.88
N PHE A 87 4.01 12.70 -10.97
CA PHE A 87 4.69 13.41 -12.07
C PHE A 87 6.12 13.85 -11.74
N LEU A 88 6.53 13.76 -10.48
CA LEU A 88 7.84 14.27 -10.05
C LEU A 88 8.91 13.18 -10.16
N GLU A 89 9.89 13.43 -10.99
CA GLU A 89 11.12 12.64 -10.98
C GLU A 89 11.85 12.84 -9.64
N GLY A 90 12.17 11.74 -8.98
CA GLY A 90 12.92 11.75 -7.71
C GLY A 90 12.12 11.35 -6.47
N VAL A 91 10.82 11.07 -6.61
CA VAL A 91 10.02 10.42 -5.56
C VAL A 91 9.46 9.10 -6.12
N ASP A 92 10.02 7.99 -5.68
CA ASP A 92 9.60 6.68 -6.18
C ASP A 92 8.26 6.23 -5.58
N GLN A 93 7.96 6.66 -4.35
CA GLN A 93 6.69 6.36 -3.70
C GLN A 93 6.24 7.47 -2.76
N ALA A 94 4.96 7.82 -2.85
CA ALA A 94 4.31 8.73 -1.93
C ALA A 94 3.28 7.99 -1.06
N ILE A 95 3.34 8.15 0.25
CA ILE A 95 2.49 7.47 1.23
C ILE A 95 1.64 8.47 1.98
N SER A 96 0.31 8.32 1.93
CA SER A 96 -0.62 9.13 2.71
C SER A 96 -1.15 8.34 3.91
N PRO A 97 -0.77 8.68 5.15
CA PRO A 97 -1.29 8.02 6.34
C PRO A 97 -2.81 8.15 6.48
N ARG A 98 -3.36 9.30 6.06
CA ARG A 98 -4.81 9.52 6.07
C ARG A 98 -5.55 8.58 5.13
N ALA A 99 -5.03 8.38 3.92
CA ALA A 99 -5.63 7.45 2.95
C ALA A 99 -5.54 6.00 3.44
N LEU A 100 -4.39 5.60 4.01
CA LEU A 100 -4.21 4.28 4.60
C LEU A 100 -5.15 4.05 5.79
N CYS A 101 -5.28 5.05 6.67
CA CYS A 101 -6.18 4.99 7.81
C CYS A 101 -7.65 4.90 7.36
N ALA A 102 -8.06 5.72 6.39
CA ALA A 102 -9.40 5.68 5.82
C ALA A 102 -9.71 4.31 5.20
N ALA A 103 -8.79 3.75 4.41
CA ALA A 103 -8.93 2.42 3.84
C ALA A 103 -9.06 1.34 4.92
N HIS A 104 -8.30 1.47 6.01
CA HIS A 104 -8.35 0.55 7.14
C HIS A 104 -9.69 0.64 7.89
N ILE A 105 -10.20 1.86 8.13
CA ILE A 105 -11.51 2.08 8.76
C ILE A 105 -12.63 1.52 7.90
N LEU A 106 -12.61 1.78 6.59
CA LEU A 106 -13.61 1.27 5.65
C LEU A 106 -13.68 -0.26 5.68
N ARG A 107 -12.55 -0.94 5.88
CA ARG A 107 -12.50 -2.40 6.06
C ARG A 107 -13.33 -2.85 7.26
N TYR A 108 -13.29 -2.14 8.38
CA TYR A 108 -14.10 -2.44 9.57
C TYR A 108 -15.57 -2.09 9.39
N VAL A 109 -15.86 -0.96 8.75
CA VAL A 109 -17.26 -0.52 8.51
C VAL A 109 -17.96 -1.48 7.57
N ARG A 110 -17.24 -2.05 6.61
CA ARG A 110 -17.74 -3.08 5.69
C ARG A 110 -17.60 -4.50 6.27
N ALA A 111 -17.42 -4.65 7.59
CA ALA A 111 -17.36 -5.95 8.24
C ALA A 111 -18.62 -6.76 7.95
N GLY A 112 -18.48 -7.87 7.23
CA GLY A 112 -19.58 -8.65 6.65
C GLY A 112 -19.71 -8.56 5.13
N SER A 113 -19.12 -7.55 4.49
CA SER A 113 -18.94 -7.45 3.04
C SER A 113 -17.57 -8.01 2.62
N PRO A 114 -17.38 -8.36 1.35
CA PRO A 114 -16.06 -8.79 0.84
C PRO A 114 -14.98 -7.79 1.22
N GLN A 115 -13.88 -8.29 1.73
CA GLN A 115 -12.78 -7.43 2.12
C GLN A 115 -11.96 -7.07 0.88
N ALA A 116 -11.94 -5.79 0.50
CA ALA A 116 -10.95 -5.32 -0.45
C ALA A 116 -9.56 -5.47 0.17
N ILE A 117 -8.75 -6.38 -0.37
CA ILE A 117 -7.36 -6.59 0.04
C ILE A 117 -6.48 -5.50 -0.57
N SER A 118 -6.81 -5.08 -1.79
CA SER A 118 -6.02 -4.11 -2.54
C SER A 118 -6.90 -3.35 -3.54
N VAL A 119 -6.52 -2.11 -3.80
CA VAL A 119 -7.12 -1.25 -4.82
C VAL A 119 -6.09 -1.07 -5.93
N ILE A 120 -6.48 -1.29 -7.17
CA ILE A 120 -5.61 -1.26 -8.34
C ILE A 120 -6.04 -0.09 -9.25
N GLY A 121 -5.06 0.54 -9.93
CA GLY A 121 -5.33 1.55 -10.96
C GLY A 121 -6.12 2.75 -10.44
N GLN A 122 -5.67 3.39 -9.35
CA GLN A 122 -6.29 4.58 -8.75
C GLN A 122 -7.78 4.40 -8.40
N GLY A 123 -8.20 3.18 -8.07
CA GLY A 123 -9.59 2.89 -7.71
C GLY A 123 -10.43 2.32 -8.84
N ALA A 124 -9.86 2.02 -10.00
CA ALA A 124 -10.59 1.45 -11.13
C ALA A 124 -10.96 -0.04 -10.91
N ALA A 125 -10.15 -0.75 -10.13
CA ALA A 125 -10.38 -2.16 -9.82
C ALA A 125 -10.00 -2.49 -8.38
N GLU A 126 -10.61 -3.52 -7.83
CA GLU A 126 -10.34 -4.03 -6.48
C GLU A 126 -10.02 -5.52 -6.51
N VAL A 127 -9.18 -5.94 -5.57
CA VAL A 127 -8.98 -7.34 -5.23
C VAL A 127 -9.75 -7.62 -3.96
N LEU A 128 -10.67 -8.55 -4.04
CA LEU A 128 -11.53 -8.92 -2.91
C LEU A 128 -11.10 -10.27 -2.34
N GLU A 129 -11.09 -10.37 -1.04
CA GLU A 129 -11.10 -11.64 -0.34
C GLU A 129 -12.49 -11.86 0.25
N LEU A 130 -13.16 -12.93 -0.15
CA LEU A 130 -14.49 -13.23 0.35
C LEU A 130 -14.68 -14.74 0.55
N GLN A 131 -15.32 -15.08 1.65
CA GLN A 131 -15.78 -16.43 1.87
C GLN A 131 -17.12 -16.61 1.16
N THR A 132 -17.21 -17.62 0.29
CA THR A 132 -18.43 -17.88 -0.44
C THR A 132 -19.49 -18.57 0.44
N THR A 133 -20.75 -18.21 0.23
CA THR A 133 -21.92 -18.85 0.88
C THR A 133 -22.75 -19.71 -0.08
N ILE A 134 -22.16 -20.13 -1.21
CA ILE A 134 -22.81 -21.07 -2.12
C ILE A 134 -23.18 -22.37 -1.40
N LYS A 135 -24.27 -23.02 -1.81
CA LYS A 135 -24.76 -24.24 -1.16
C LYS A 135 -24.12 -25.51 -1.72
N ASP A 136 -23.82 -25.50 -3.01
CA ASP A 136 -23.29 -26.65 -3.74
C ASP A 136 -21.99 -26.31 -4.43
N ALA A 137 -21.11 -27.32 -4.59
CA ALA A 137 -19.87 -27.16 -5.31
C ALA A 137 -20.12 -26.84 -6.79
N ILE A 138 -19.45 -25.80 -7.30
CA ILE A 138 -19.65 -25.31 -8.67
C ILE A 138 -18.33 -25.00 -9.35
N LYS A 139 -18.23 -25.23 -10.67
CA LYS A 139 -17.07 -24.79 -11.44
C LYS A 139 -17.07 -23.27 -11.64
N VAL A 140 -15.91 -22.65 -11.54
CA VAL A 140 -15.73 -21.19 -11.71
C VAL A 140 -16.43 -20.69 -12.99
N LYS A 141 -16.25 -21.36 -14.13
CA LYS A 141 -16.90 -21.00 -15.40
C LYS A 141 -18.43 -21.02 -15.38
N LYS A 142 -19.04 -21.69 -14.39
CA LYS A 142 -20.49 -21.82 -14.24
C LYS A 142 -21.07 -20.89 -13.17
N MET A 143 -20.23 -20.13 -12.46
CA MET A 143 -20.68 -19.26 -11.35
C MET A 143 -21.49 -18.04 -11.81
N GLY A 144 -21.41 -17.68 -13.10
CA GLY A 144 -22.14 -16.52 -13.62
C GLY A 144 -21.55 -15.17 -13.22
N LEU A 145 -20.23 -15.12 -13.02
CA LEU A 145 -19.54 -13.85 -12.71
C LEU A 145 -19.73 -12.82 -13.84
N PRO A 146 -19.89 -11.54 -13.49
CA PRO A 146 -20.03 -10.48 -14.48
C PRO A 146 -18.74 -10.28 -15.29
N LYS A 147 -18.87 -9.74 -16.50
CA LYS A 147 -17.72 -9.27 -17.27
C LYS A 147 -16.98 -8.18 -16.46
N GLY A 148 -15.66 -8.33 -16.33
CA GLY A 148 -14.85 -7.45 -15.48
C GLY A 148 -14.56 -8.01 -14.10
N ALA A 149 -14.98 -9.26 -13.80
CA ALA A 149 -14.61 -9.98 -12.60
C ALA A 149 -13.97 -11.34 -12.93
N VAL A 150 -12.94 -11.71 -12.18
CA VAL A 150 -12.19 -12.97 -12.34
C VAL A 150 -11.84 -13.53 -10.96
N VAL A 151 -12.08 -14.81 -10.74
CA VAL A 151 -11.53 -15.53 -9.58
C VAL A 151 -10.07 -15.83 -9.89
N GLY A 152 -9.16 -15.26 -9.13
CA GLY A 152 -7.73 -15.46 -9.27
C GLY A 152 -7.21 -16.66 -8.48
N ALA A 153 -7.72 -16.85 -7.25
CA ALA A 153 -7.34 -17.98 -6.41
C ALA A 153 -8.51 -18.48 -5.57
N ILE A 154 -8.41 -19.75 -5.18
CA ILE A 154 -9.33 -20.43 -4.27
C ILE A 154 -8.51 -20.90 -3.06
N VAL A 155 -8.95 -20.50 -1.87
CA VAL A 155 -8.40 -20.97 -0.59
C VAL A 155 -9.39 -21.99 -0.02
N HIS A 156 -8.97 -23.22 0.09
CA HIS A 156 -9.72 -24.33 0.69
C HIS A 156 -8.94 -24.83 1.89
N GLU A 157 -9.49 -24.67 3.09
CA GLU A 157 -8.78 -24.94 4.36
C GLU A 157 -7.46 -24.14 4.41
N GLU A 158 -6.31 -24.81 4.41
CA GLU A 158 -4.97 -24.20 4.41
C GLU A 158 -4.30 -24.20 3.02
N SER A 159 -4.97 -24.72 1.99
CA SER A 159 -4.40 -24.81 0.65
C SER A 159 -4.88 -23.70 -0.27
N VAL A 160 -3.94 -23.10 -1.00
CA VAL A 160 -4.22 -22.06 -2.00
C VAL A 160 -3.97 -22.61 -3.39
N SER A 161 -4.94 -22.46 -4.30
CA SER A 161 -4.80 -22.85 -5.68
C SER A 161 -5.16 -21.70 -6.61
N ILE A 162 -4.42 -21.55 -7.72
CA ILE A 162 -4.77 -20.59 -8.77
C ILE A 162 -6.01 -21.09 -9.49
N ALA A 163 -7.01 -20.22 -9.61
CA ALA A 163 -8.28 -20.59 -10.21
C ALA A 163 -8.20 -20.63 -11.74
N THR A 164 -8.86 -21.62 -12.31
CA THR A 164 -9.16 -21.71 -13.74
C THR A 164 -10.66 -21.88 -13.93
N GLY A 165 -11.16 -21.77 -15.14
CA GLY A 165 -12.60 -21.97 -15.39
C GLY A 165 -13.11 -23.36 -14.99
N ASP A 166 -12.24 -24.38 -14.94
CA ASP A 166 -12.58 -25.75 -14.53
C ASP A 166 -12.34 -26.04 -13.04
N SER A 167 -11.72 -25.11 -12.32
CA SER A 167 -11.56 -25.22 -10.86
C SER A 167 -12.93 -25.28 -10.18
N VAL A 168 -13.03 -26.09 -9.14
CA VAL A 168 -14.27 -26.29 -8.37
C VAL A 168 -14.19 -25.48 -7.08
N VAL A 169 -15.17 -24.61 -6.89
CA VAL A 169 -15.40 -23.87 -5.65
C VAL A 169 -16.39 -24.65 -4.80
N ARG A 170 -16.11 -24.80 -3.51
CA ARG A 170 -16.92 -25.50 -2.54
C ARG A 170 -17.57 -24.54 -1.54
N PRO A 171 -18.65 -24.94 -0.87
CA PRO A 171 -19.22 -24.14 0.22
C PRO A 171 -18.16 -23.81 1.28
N GLY A 172 -18.05 -22.54 1.66
CA GLY A 172 -17.10 -22.07 2.67
C GLY A 172 -15.68 -21.78 2.16
N ASP A 173 -15.37 -22.03 0.90
CA ASP A 173 -14.09 -21.62 0.31
C ASP A 173 -13.93 -20.09 0.38
N THR A 174 -12.71 -19.64 0.60
CA THR A 174 -12.35 -18.23 0.45
C THR A 174 -11.82 -18.00 -0.97
N LEU A 175 -12.36 -16.99 -1.63
CA LEU A 175 -12.02 -16.64 -3.01
C LEU A 175 -11.28 -15.31 -3.05
N ILE A 176 -10.22 -15.27 -3.84
CA ILE A 176 -9.54 -14.03 -4.21
C ILE A 176 -10.08 -13.63 -5.58
N VAL A 177 -10.78 -12.51 -5.63
CA VAL A 177 -11.49 -12.06 -6.84
C VAL A 177 -10.99 -10.69 -7.25
N PHE A 178 -10.61 -10.56 -8.51
CA PHE A 178 -10.31 -9.28 -9.14
C PHE A 178 -11.59 -8.76 -9.79
N THR A 179 -11.98 -7.52 -9.53
CA THR A 179 -13.17 -6.93 -10.13
C THR A 179 -13.02 -5.43 -10.36
N VAL A 180 -13.65 -4.91 -11.41
CA VAL A 180 -13.85 -3.46 -11.54
C VAL A 180 -14.87 -2.99 -10.51
N VAL A 181 -14.67 -1.79 -9.96
CA VAL A 181 -15.48 -1.25 -8.83
C VAL A 181 -16.98 -1.25 -9.15
N GLU A 182 -17.34 -0.95 -10.40
CA GLU A 182 -18.75 -0.90 -10.86
C GLU A 182 -19.46 -2.26 -10.80
N LYS A 183 -18.71 -3.37 -10.71
CA LYS A 183 -19.25 -4.75 -10.67
C LYS A 183 -19.22 -5.39 -9.29
N LEU A 184 -18.81 -4.67 -8.28
CA LEU A 184 -18.61 -5.15 -6.93
C LEU A 184 -19.87 -5.79 -6.34
N GLU A 185 -21.02 -5.07 -6.38
CA GLU A 185 -22.30 -5.58 -5.88
C GLU A 185 -22.79 -6.82 -6.64
N GLU A 186 -22.53 -6.88 -7.96
CA GLU A 186 -22.95 -8.02 -8.78
C GLU A 186 -22.11 -9.26 -8.45
N VAL A 187 -20.80 -9.09 -8.21
CA VAL A 187 -19.89 -10.14 -7.74
C VAL A 187 -20.32 -10.66 -6.37
N GLU A 188 -20.61 -9.77 -5.44
CA GLU A 188 -21.08 -10.14 -4.09
C GLU A 188 -22.36 -11.00 -4.17
N ARG A 189 -23.33 -10.57 -4.95
CA ARG A 189 -24.61 -11.31 -5.11
C ARG A 189 -24.40 -12.72 -5.66
N VAL A 190 -23.44 -12.90 -6.59
CA VAL A 190 -23.15 -14.21 -7.19
C VAL A 190 -22.44 -15.13 -6.21
N LEU A 191 -21.47 -14.58 -5.46
CA LEU A 191 -20.60 -15.38 -4.60
C LEU A 191 -21.13 -15.57 -3.18
N ARG A 192 -22.05 -14.69 -2.77
CA ARG A 192 -22.71 -14.72 -1.45
C ARG A 192 -24.24 -14.63 -1.59
N PRO A 193 -24.88 -15.59 -2.25
CA PRO A 193 -26.31 -15.57 -2.41
C PRO A 193 -27.01 -15.61 -1.04
N GLY A 194 -27.75 -14.53 -0.72
CA GLY A 194 -28.53 -14.41 0.53
C GLY A 194 -27.77 -13.78 1.70
N ALA A 195 -26.65 -13.09 1.46
CA ALA A 195 -25.99 -12.26 2.46
C ALA A 195 -26.63 -10.88 2.55
#